data_8ef4c1fc4949b113d4ac691399feb3da
#
_entry.id   8ef4c1fc4949b113d4ac691399feb3da
#
_cell.length_a   1.000
_cell.length_b   1.000
_cell.length_c   1.000
_cell.angle_alpha   90.00
_cell.angle_beta   90.00
_cell.angle_gamma   90.00
#
_symmetry.space_group_name_H-M   'P 1'
#
loop_
_entity.id
_entity.type
_entity.pdbx_description
1 polymer ?
#
loop_
_entity_poly.entity_id
_entity_poly.type
_entity_poly.pdbx_seq_one_letter_code
_entity_poly.pdbx_strand_id
1 'polypeptide(L)'
;MKKKYGSLLCAILALILMALPFSMTLTFATGPDNKIRKAFSYFDLTAVGYANPFPFLTAALCIAGIVLLLSSIYRKRRRKPALACLASAALAAAICLFFSGVPNGWEIAVFFLLAGSVLLLLEENAGGKTKKSP
;
A
#
# COMPACT_ATOMS: atom_id res chain seq x y z
N MET A 1 -1.47 22.16 0.30
CA MET A 1 -0.09 21.70 0.54
C MET A 1 0.07 20.75 1.72
N LYS A 2 -0.56 21.02 2.87
CA LYS A 2 -0.47 20.16 4.06
C LYS A 2 -0.93 18.71 3.84
N LYS A 3 -1.96 18.49 3.02
CA LYS A 3 -2.50 17.14 2.73
C LYS A 3 -1.55 16.26 1.91
N LYS A 4 -0.74 16.82 1.03
CA LYS A 4 0.29 16.06 0.28
C LYS A 4 1.36 15.49 1.20
N TYR A 5 1.81 16.28 2.15
CA TYR A 5 2.79 15.82 3.13
C TYR A 5 2.20 14.76 4.05
N GLY A 6 0.93 14.92 4.43
CA GLY A 6 0.20 13.89 5.18
C GLY A 6 0.07 12.58 4.40
N SER A 7 -0.28 12.65 3.12
CA SER A 7 -0.33 11.48 2.24
C SER A 7 1.05 10.82 2.08
N LEU A 8 2.10 11.62 1.88
CA LEU A 8 3.47 11.12 1.78
C LEU A 8 3.90 10.43 3.07
N LEU A 9 3.60 11.01 4.22
CA LEU A 9 3.90 10.44 5.53
C LEU A 9 3.19 9.09 5.71
N CYS A 10 1.91 9.00 5.40
CA CYS A 10 1.14 7.74 5.46
C CYS A 10 1.75 6.68 4.54
N ALA A 11 2.13 7.04 3.32
CA ALA A 11 2.74 6.12 2.37
C ALA A 11 4.11 5.61 2.85
N ILE A 12 4.92 6.48 3.43
CA ILE A 12 6.23 6.11 4.00
C ILE A 12 6.05 5.19 5.20
N LEU A 13 5.11 5.49 6.09
CA LEU A 13 4.80 4.61 7.23
C LEU A 13 4.32 3.24 6.77
N ALA A 14 3.47 3.18 5.74
CA ALA A 14 3.04 1.92 5.14
C ALA A 14 4.23 1.12 4.59
N LEU A 15 5.17 1.78 3.91
CA LEU A 15 6.37 1.15 3.37
C LEU A 15 7.26 0.59 4.48
N ILE A 16 7.44 1.32 5.57
CA ILE A 16 8.20 0.86 6.73
C ILE A 16 7.56 -0.38 7.35
N LEU A 17 6.24 -0.38 7.51
CA LEU A 17 5.50 -1.55 8.00
C LEU A 17 5.63 -2.75 7.07
N MET A 18 5.60 -2.53 5.75
CA MET A 18 5.80 -3.59 4.76
C MET A 18 7.20 -4.21 4.82
N ALA A 19 8.20 -3.44 5.21
CA ALA A 19 9.59 -3.92 5.32
C ALA A 19 9.83 -4.81 6.56
N LEU A 20 8.92 -4.78 7.53
CA LEU A 20 9.05 -5.61 8.74
C LEU A 20 8.88 -7.10 8.41
N PRO A 21 9.69 -8.00 9.02
CA PRO A 21 9.68 -9.43 8.69
C PRO A 21 8.41 -10.17 9.14
N PHE A 22 7.52 -9.53 9.88
CA PHE A 22 6.26 -10.08 10.37
C PHE A 22 5.03 -9.32 9.85
N SER A 23 5.20 -8.52 8.82
CA SER A 23 4.12 -7.68 8.30
C SER A 23 3.04 -8.44 7.55
N MET A 24 3.32 -9.66 7.12
CA MET A 24 2.38 -10.53 6.43
C MET A 24 2.46 -11.95 6.95
N THR A 25 1.31 -12.62 7.07
CA THR A 25 1.25 -14.04 7.43
C THR A 25 0.68 -14.86 6.29
N LEU A 26 1.40 -15.92 5.91
CA LEU A 26 0.92 -16.91 4.94
C LEU A 26 0.63 -18.23 5.66
N THR A 27 -0.48 -18.84 5.28
CA THR A 27 -0.89 -20.14 5.78
C THR A 27 -0.57 -21.20 4.72
N PHE A 28 0.32 -22.11 5.04
CA PHE A 28 0.65 -23.25 4.19
C PHE A 28 -0.08 -24.50 4.69
N ALA A 29 -0.77 -25.20 3.80
CA ALA A 29 -1.34 -26.51 4.08
C ALA A 29 -0.26 -27.56 3.86
N THR A 30 0.21 -28.18 4.94
CA THR A 30 1.21 -29.29 4.90
C THR A 30 0.56 -30.68 4.97
N GLY A 31 -0.76 -30.75 5.09
CA GLY A 31 -1.53 -32.01 5.14
C GLY A 31 -3.01 -31.71 5.33
N PRO A 32 -3.90 -32.72 5.32
CA PRO A 32 -5.35 -32.51 5.40
C PRO A 32 -5.79 -31.79 6.69
N ASP A 33 -5.01 -31.88 7.78
CA ASP A 33 -5.34 -31.26 9.07
C ASP A 33 -4.26 -30.31 9.62
N ASN A 34 -3.11 -30.16 8.94
CA ASN A 34 -1.99 -29.34 9.42
C ASN A 34 -1.80 -28.09 8.56
N LYS A 35 -2.07 -26.93 9.18
CA LYS A 35 -1.79 -25.61 8.59
C LYS A 35 -0.67 -24.94 9.37
N ILE A 36 0.42 -24.63 8.69
CA ILE A 36 1.55 -23.87 9.26
C ILE A 36 1.44 -22.42 8.82
N ARG A 37 1.45 -21.52 9.81
CA ARG A 37 1.51 -20.07 9.56
C ARG A 37 2.96 -19.62 9.67
N LYS A 38 3.45 -18.95 8.63
CA LYS A 38 4.75 -18.29 8.64
C LYS A 38 4.58 -16.80 8.38
N ALA A 39 5.31 -15.99 9.16
CA ALA A 39 5.38 -14.56 8.95
C ALA A 39 6.44 -14.21 7.91
N PHE A 40 6.09 -13.31 6.99
CA PHE A 40 6.95 -12.81 5.93
C PHE A 40 6.88 -11.30 5.85
N SER A 41 7.87 -10.71 5.17
CA SER A 41 7.81 -9.33 4.73
C SER A 41 7.11 -9.23 3.36
N TYR A 42 6.52 -8.08 3.05
CA TYR A 42 6.01 -7.79 1.71
C TYR A 42 7.08 -7.82 0.63
N PHE A 43 8.34 -7.61 1.02
CA PHE A 43 9.49 -7.67 0.11
C PHE A 43 10.07 -9.08 -0.05
N ASP A 44 9.54 -10.05 0.68
CA ASP A 44 10.06 -11.42 0.61
C ASP A 44 9.59 -12.09 -0.68
N LEU A 45 10.55 -12.40 -1.54
CA LEU A 45 10.31 -13.05 -2.84
C LEU A 45 9.94 -14.53 -2.71
N THR A 46 10.17 -15.14 -1.55
CA THR A 46 9.81 -16.54 -1.29
C THR A 46 8.31 -16.78 -1.45
N ALA A 47 7.51 -15.79 -1.05
CA ALA A 47 6.06 -15.85 -1.19
C ALA A 47 5.58 -15.82 -2.65
N VAL A 48 6.31 -15.16 -3.55
CA VAL A 48 5.96 -15.02 -4.97
C VAL A 48 6.00 -16.36 -5.70
N GLY A 49 6.93 -17.24 -5.32
CA GLY A 49 7.07 -18.55 -5.97
C GLY A 49 6.04 -19.60 -5.53
N TYR A 50 5.39 -19.42 -4.38
CA TYR A 50 4.59 -20.48 -3.76
C TYR A 50 3.10 -20.15 -3.58
N ALA A 51 2.69 -18.90 -3.42
CA ALA A 51 1.32 -18.63 -3.06
C ALA A 51 0.72 -17.34 -3.64
N ASN A 52 1.43 -16.21 -3.59
CA ASN A 52 0.77 -14.92 -3.86
C ASN A 52 1.77 -13.82 -4.27
N PRO A 53 1.70 -13.32 -5.52
CA PRO A 53 2.55 -12.20 -5.97
C PRO A 53 2.07 -10.83 -5.47
N PHE A 54 0.87 -10.73 -4.93
CA PHE A 54 0.25 -9.44 -4.58
C PHE A 54 0.99 -8.65 -3.50
N PRO A 55 1.58 -9.24 -2.45
CA PRO A 55 2.34 -8.47 -1.47
C PRO A 55 3.53 -7.74 -2.09
N PHE A 56 4.30 -8.41 -2.92
CA PHE A 56 5.43 -7.79 -3.63
C PHE A 56 4.94 -6.69 -4.59
N LEU A 57 3.85 -6.95 -5.31
CA LEU A 57 3.23 -5.97 -6.19
C LEU A 57 2.76 -4.73 -5.41
N THR A 58 2.16 -4.91 -4.23
CA THR A 58 1.75 -3.83 -3.33
C THR A 58 2.94 -2.97 -2.92
N ALA A 59 4.04 -3.60 -2.52
CA ALA A 59 5.26 -2.90 -2.14
C ALA A 59 5.86 -2.12 -3.32
N ALA A 60 5.94 -2.72 -4.49
CA ALA A 60 6.45 -2.08 -5.70
C ALA A 60 5.59 -0.87 -6.11
N LEU A 61 4.27 -1.00 -6.09
CA LEU A 61 3.34 0.10 -6.39
C LEU A 61 3.42 1.21 -5.34
N CYS A 62 3.62 0.87 -4.08
CA CYS A 62 3.80 1.84 -3.01
C CYS A 62 5.08 2.68 -3.23
N ILE A 63 6.20 2.04 -3.56
CA ILE A 63 7.46 2.72 -3.88
C ILE A 63 7.27 3.64 -5.09
N ALA A 64 6.68 3.14 -6.17
CA ALA A 64 6.40 3.94 -7.36
C ALA A 64 5.51 5.14 -7.04
N GLY A 65 4.46 4.94 -6.24
CA GLY A 65 3.57 6.00 -5.78
C GLY A 65 4.30 7.07 -4.98
N ILE A 66 5.19 6.69 -4.07
CA ILE A 66 6.02 7.62 -3.28
C ILE A 66 6.94 8.43 -4.19
N VAL A 67 7.63 7.79 -5.13
CA VAL A 67 8.52 8.47 -6.07
C VAL A 67 7.76 9.48 -6.93
N LEU A 68 6.59 9.09 -7.44
CA LEU A 68 5.74 9.99 -8.23
C LEU A 68 5.18 11.15 -7.39
N LEU A 69 4.85 10.89 -6.14
CA LEU A 69 4.37 11.92 -5.21
C LEU A 69 5.47 12.93 -4.88
N LEU A 70 6.70 12.46 -4.62
CA LEU A 70 7.87 13.32 -4.44
C LEU A 70 8.15 14.16 -5.69
N SER A 71 8.12 13.55 -6.87
CA SER A 71 8.27 14.26 -8.14
C SER A 71 7.20 15.32 -8.34
N SER A 72 5.97 15.04 -7.91
CA SER A 72 4.86 15.99 -7.96
C SER A 72 5.07 17.18 -7.02
N ILE A 73 5.66 16.94 -5.85
CA ILE A 73 5.97 18.01 -4.88
C ILE A 73 7.12 18.89 -5.40
N TYR A 74 8.22 18.28 -5.85
CA TYR A 74 9.40 19.00 -6.31
C TYR A 74 9.21 19.74 -7.64
N ARG A 75 8.56 19.09 -8.62
CA ARG A 75 8.44 19.60 -9.99
C ARG A 75 7.06 20.19 -10.33
N LYS A 76 6.18 20.33 -9.35
CA LYS A 76 4.77 20.76 -9.55
C LYS A 76 4.04 20.00 -10.68
N ARG A 77 4.42 18.75 -10.88
CA ARG A 77 3.87 17.88 -11.93
C ARG A 77 2.47 17.38 -11.55
N ARG A 78 1.76 16.84 -12.54
CA ARG A 78 0.41 16.30 -12.34
C ARG A 78 0.41 15.20 -11.28
N ARG A 79 -0.55 15.28 -10.36
CA ARG A 79 -0.72 14.34 -9.23
C ARG A 79 -1.44 13.04 -9.59
N LYS A 80 -2.10 13.03 -10.76
CA LYS A 80 -2.90 11.89 -11.22
C LYS A 80 -2.14 10.56 -11.23
N PRO A 81 -0.89 10.46 -11.75
CA PRO A 81 -0.17 9.19 -11.74
C PRO A 81 0.19 8.71 -10.33
N ALA A 82 0.56 9.61 -9.41
CA ALA A 82 0.82 9.25 -8.02
C ALA A 82 -0.43 8.69 -7.34
N LEU A 83 -1.57 9.34 -7.56
CA LEU A 83 -2.85 8.87 -7.05
C LEU A 83 -3.22 7.49 -7.62
N ALA A 84 -3.03 7.28 -8.91
CA ALA A 84 -3.31 6.00 -9.56
C ALA A 84 -2.44 4.86 -8.99
N CYS A 85 -1.13 5.11 -8.79
CA CYS A 85 -0.23 4.11 -8.21
C CYS A 85 -0.58 3.79 -6.76
N LEU A 86 -0.88 4.78 -5.94
CA LEU A 86 -1.27 4.56 -4.54
C LEU A 86 -2.63 3.88 -4.43
N ALA A 87 -3.59 4.22 -5.30
CA ALA A 87 -4.89 3.56 -5.35
C ALA A 87 -4.77 2.09 -5.75
N SER A 88 -3.93 1.77 -6.74
CA SER A 88 -3.66 0.39 -7.12
C SER A 88 -2.91 -0.38 -6.04
N ALA A 89 -2.00 0.26 -5.30
CA ALA A 89 -1.34 -0.34 -4.15
C ALA A 89 -2.34 -0.66 -3.03
N ALA A 90 -3.27 0.25 -2.73
CA ALA A 90 -4.33 0.02 -1.75
C ALA A 90 -5.27 -1.12 -2.17
N LEU A 91 -5.61 -1.19 -3.46
CA LEU A 91 -6.41 -2.30 -4.01
C LEU A 91 -5.68 -3.63 -3.90
N ALA A 92 -4.39 -3.68 -4.24
CA ALA A 92 -3.57 -4.88 -4.09
C ALA A 92 -3.46 -5.31 -2.61
N ALA A 93 -3.33 -4.37 -1.68
CA ALA A 93 -3.35 -4.65 -0.25
C ALA A 93 -4.69 -5.23 0.21
N ALA A 94 -5.80 -4.73 -0.30
CA ALA A 94 -7.14 -5.28 -0.03
C ALA A 94 -7.27 -6.73 -0.53
N ILE A 95 -6.75 -7.02 -1.71
CA ILE A 95 -6.69 -8.37 -2.26
C ILE A 95 -5.85 -9.29 -1.36
N CYS A 96 -4.70 -8.81 -0.88
CA CYS A 96 -3.87 -9.55 0.08
C CYS A 96 -4.65 -9.91 1.35
N LEU A 97 -5.38 -8.96 1.92
CA LEU A 97 -6.22 -9.21 3.10
C LEU A 97 -7.28 -10.30 2.85
N PHE A 98 -7.88 -10.27 1.67
CA PHE A 98 -8.88 -11.27 1.29
C PHE A 98 -8.28 -12.67 1.18
N PHE A 99 -7.10 -12.80 0.60
CA PHE A 99 -6.41 -14.09 0.43
C PHE A 99 -5.74 -14.61 1.71
N SER A 100 -5.45 -13.76 2.67
CA SER A 100 -4.85 -14.17 3.95
C SER A 100 -5.77 -15.02 4.82
N GLY A 101 -7.08 -15.00 4.54
CA GLY A 101 -8.09 -15.74 5.30
C GLY A 101 -8.32 -15.20 6.71
N VAL A 102 -7.26 -15.09 7.51
CA VAL A 102 -7.27 -14.40 8.81
C VAL A 102 -6.19 -13.33 8.77
N PRO A 103 -6.55 -12.07 8.51
CA PRO A 103 -5.57 -11.00 8.37
C PRO A 103 -4.86 -10.70 9.69
N ASN A 104 -3.57 -10.46 9.62
CA ASN A 104 -2.78 -9.99 10.74
C ASN A 104 -3.05 -8.48 10.97
N GLY A 105 -2.94 -8.01 12.21
CA GLY A 105 -3.09 -6.59 12.53
C GLY A 105 -2.17 -5.67 11.72
N TRP A 106 -0.98 -6.13 11.37
CA TRP A 106 -0.02 -5.40 10.54
C TRP A 106 -0.49 -5.22 9.08
N GLU A 107 -1.11 -6.25 8.51
CA GLU A 107 -1.70 -6.19 7.17
C GLU A 107 -2.84 -5.17 7.11
N ILE A 108 -3.69 -5.18 8.12
CA ILE A 108 -4.80 -4.22 8.27
C ILE A 108 -4.25 -2.79 8.40
N ALA A 109 -3.20 -2.59 9.20
CA ALA A 109 -2.57 -1.29 9.37
C ALA A 109 -1.99 -0.76 8.04
N VAL A 110 -1.31 -1.59 7.26
CA VAL A 110 -0.80 -1.24 5.92
C VAL A 110 -1.94 -0.81 5.00
N PHE A 111 -3.02 -1.57 4.97
CA PHE A 111 -4.19 -1.23 4.14
C PHE A 111 -4.80 0.12 4.54
N PHE A 112 -5.01 0.37 5.82
CA PHE A 112 -5.58 1.64 6.29
C PHE A 112 -4.65 2.83 6.02
N LEU A 113 -3.35 2.66 6.16
CA LEU A 113 -2.38 3.72 5.84
C LEU A 113 -2.40 4.06 4.35
N LEU A 114 -2.44 3.07 3.48
CA LEU A 114 -2.54 3.27 2.03
C LEU A 114 -3.87 3.92 1.65
N ALA A 115 -4.97 3.46 2.21
CA ALA A 115 -6.30 4.05 1.99
C ALA A 115 -6.34 5.51 2.48
N GLY A 116 -5.80 5.80 3.63
CA GLY A 116 -5.68 7.16 4.18
C GLY A 116 -4.85 8.08 3.28
N SER A 117 -3.73 7.58 2.76
CA SER A 117 -2.91 8.30 1.79
C SER A 117 -3.69 8.67 0.52
N VAL A 118 -4.44 7.73 -0.02
CA VAL A 118 -5.29 7.96 -1.21
C VAL A 118 -6.39 8.98 -0.93
N LEU A 119 -7.07 8.86 0.21
CA LEU A 119 -8.13 9.79 0.61
C LEU A 119 -7.62 11.22 0.75
N LEU A 120 -6.47 11.41 1.37
CA LEU A 120 -5.84 12.73 1.51
C LEU A 120 -5.51 13.35 0.15
N LEU A 121 -5.02 12.57 -0.80
CA LEU A 121 -4.75 13.04 -2.16
C LEU A 121 -6.04 13.35 -2.93
N LEU A 122 -7.09 12.57 -2.75
CA LEU A 122 -8.39 12.82 -3.37
C LEU A 122 -9.02 14.13 -2.86
N GLU A 123 -8.97 14.36 -1.56
CA GLU A 123 -9.48 15.60 -0.96
C GLU A 123 -8.72 16.82 -1.47
N GLU A 124 -7.40 16.71 -1.61
CA GLU A 124 -6.59 17.81 -2.14
C GLU A 124 -6.90 18.09 -3.61
N ASN A 125 -7.15 17.05 -4.42
CA ASN A 125 -7.58 17.20 -5.81
C ASN A 125 -8.98 17.86 -5.91
N ALA A 126 -9.90 17.49 -5.03
CA ALA A 126 -11.23 18.09 -4.98
C ALA A 126 -11.18 19.56 -4.54
N GLY A 127 -10.38 19.87 -3.50
CA GLY A 127 -10.19 21.24 -3.01
C GLY A 127 -9.52 22.16 -4.04
N GLY A 128 -8.65 21.63 -4.89
CA GLY A 128 -7.99 22.39 -5.97
C GLY A 128 -8.93 22.78 -7.11
N LYS A 129 -10.01 22.04 -7.31
CA LYS A 129 -11.02 22.35 -8.33
C LYS A 129 -11.96 23.47 -7.90
N THR A 130 -12.28 23.56 -6.62
CA THR A 130 -13.19 24.58 -6.08
C THR A 130 -12.54 25.96 -6.00
N LYS A 131 -11.23 26.06 -5.90
CA LYS A 131 -10.50 27.35 -5.89
C LYS A 131 -10.29 27.97 -7.28
N LYS A 132 -10.51 27.23 -8.37
CA LYS A 132 -10.35 27.71 -9.75
C LYS A 132 -11.65 28.23 -10.37
N SER A 133 -12.76 28.12 -9.69
CA SER A 133 -14.05 28.65 -10.14
C SER A 133 -14.22 30.07 -9.58
N PRO A 134 -14.30 31.10 -10.45
CA PRO A 134 -14.61 32.44 -9.97
C PRO A 134 -16.03 32.56 -9.42
#